data_90bb8c85df6c0a8671116fdf5b4cc934
#
_entry.id   90bb8c85df6c0a8671116fdf5b4cc934
#
_cell.length_a   1.000
_cell.length_b   1.000
_cell.length_c   1.000
_cell.angle_alpha   90.00
_cell.angle_beta   90.00
_cell.angle_gamma   90.00
#
_symmetry.space_group_name_H-M   'P 1'
#
loop_
_entity.id
_entity.type
_entity.pdbx_description
1 polymer ?
#
loop_
_entity_poly.entity_id
_entity_poly.type
_entity_poly.pdbx_seq_one_letter_code
_entity_poly.pdbx_strand_id
1 'polypeptide(L)'
;MVKCWLEKKGLARLGKELGLPLHRTDTNYLVHCALGQLFDDHAPKPFSVDETPASNGRHGNEDERFVRVLGYTGADSDALHDTARDYASPTVYKLCDWRGDRFGSTEMPDQLPEELRLRFELRACPVVRKSSAGEGENRAGKPRTWHAGQELDAFLAEAWTSERDDELDRETVYRQWLTRQFDQRGGATVEPDDISMERFSIERMTRRSHGDNGEADRPVHTVKKPDVTLTG
;
A
#
# COMPACT_ATOMS: atom_id res chain seq x y z
N MET A 1 -0.30 -3.44 -16.56
CA MET A 1 -0.23 -4.16 -15.26
C MET A 1 0.94 -5.13 -15.30
N VAL A 2 1.75 -5.19 -14.24
CA VAL A 2 2.89 -6.11 -14.12
C VAL A 2 2.68 -7.09 -12.97
N LYS A 3 3.15 -8.32 -13.15
CA LYS A 3 3.24 -9.35 -12.13
C LYS A 3 4.70 -9.69 -11.89
N CYS A 4 5.13 -9.74 -10.64
CA CYS A 4 6.44 -10.24 -10.26
C CYS A 4 6.41 -11.04 -8.96
N TRP A 5 7.35 -11.95 -8.79
CA TRP A 5 7.51 -12.77 -7.61
C TRP A 5 8.84 -12.47 -6.95
N LEU A 6 8.80 -12.06 -5.66
CA LEU A 6 9.98 -11.64 -4.91
C LEU A 6 10.28 -12.62 -3.78
N GLU A 7 11.54 -13.05 -3.65
CA GLU A 7 11.95 -14.01 -2.63
C GLU A 7 11.91 -13.39 -1.24
N LYS A 8 11.15 -14.00 -0.29
CA LYS A 8 11.00 -13.55 1.09
C LYS A 8 12.33 -13.40 1.84
N LYS A 9 13.24 -14.38 1.66
CA LYS A 9 14.59 -14.32 2.29
C LYS A 9 15.43 -13.18 1.73
N GLY A 10 15.31 -12.94 0.45
CA GLY A 10 15.97 -11.82 -0.22
C GLY A 10 15.42 -10.48 0.25
N LEU A 11 14.09 -10.32 0.38
CA LEU A 11 13.48 -9.13 0.95
C LEU A 11 13.97 -8.85 2.37
N ALA A 12 14.06 -9.89 3.23
CA ALA A 12 14.59 -9.75 4.57
C ALA A 12 16.08 -9.33 4.57
N ARG A 13 16.89 -9.84 3.61
CA ARG A 13 18.28 -9.42 3.43
C ARG A 13 18.36 -7.95 3.03
N LEU A 14 17.60 -7.55 2.02
CA LEU A 14 17.52 -6.16 1.58
C LEU A 14 17.12 -5.24 2.75
N GLY A 15 16.13 -5.62 3.56
CA GLY A 15 15.73 -4.86 4.73
C GLY A 15 16.89 -4.65 5.72
N LYS A 16 17.74 -5.67 5.93
CA LYS A 16 18.94 -5.55 6.78
C LYS A 16 19.98 -4.59 6.17
N GLU A 17 20.23 -4.71 4.87
CA GLU A 17 21.16 -3.83 4.14
C GLU A 17 20.72 -2.36 4.19
N LEU A 18 19.40 -2.13 4.20
CA LEU A 18 18.80 -0.81 4.36
C LEU A 18 18.73 -0.33 5.83
N GLY A 19 19.23 -1.10 6.79
CA GLY A 19 19.17 -0.76 8.22
C GLY A 19 17.76 -0.75 8.80
N LEU A 20 16.82 -1.51 8.20
CA LEU A 20 15.42 -1.56 8.66
C LEU A 20 15.27 -2.54 9.84
N PRO A 21 14.51 -2.18 10.87
CA PRO A 21 14.21 -3.06 12.00
C PRO A 21 13.17 -4.14 11.55
N LEU A 22 13.64 -5.27 11.03
CA LEU A 22 12.80 -6.30 10.40
C LEU A 22 11.61 -6.76 11.25
N HIS A 23 11.77 -6.81 12.58
CA HIS A 23 10.70 -7.18 13.51
C HIS A 23 9.55 -6.15 13.60
N ARG A 24 9.71 -5.00 12.95
CA ARG A 24 8.72 -3.89 12.90
C ARG A 24 8.42 -3.43 11.48
N THR A 25 9.10 -4.01 10.49
CA THR A 25 8.93 -3.64 9.08
C THR A 25 7.98 -4.62 8.43
N ASP A 26 6.89 -4.10 7.89
CA ASP A 26 5.91 -4.91 7.16
C ASP A 26 6.42 -5.31 5.78
N THR A 27 5.86 -6.39 5.24
CA THR A 27 6.23 -6.93 3.93
C THR A 27 5.99 -5.93 2.80
N ASN A 28 4.92 -5.14 2.87
CA ASN A 28 4.62 -4.16 1.82
C ASN A 28 5.70 -3.08 1.73
N TYR A 29 6.26 -2.66 2.87
CA TYR A 29 7.36 -1.69 2.86
C TYR A 29 8.65 -2.29 2.30
N LEU A 30 8.96 -3.54 2.62
CA LEU A 30 10.10 -4.25 2.03
C LEU A 30 9.95 -4.40 0.51
N VAL A 31 8.74 -4.77 0.06
CA VAL A 31 8.40 -4.83 -1.37
C VAL A 31 8.52 -3.46 -2.01
N HIS A 32 8.01 -2.40 -1.39
CA HIS A 32 8.17 -1.03 -1.90
C HIS A 32 9.64 -0.66 -2.10
N CYS A 33 10.50 -0.95 -1.13
CA CYS A 33 11.94 -0.72 -1.25
C CYS A 33 12.57 -1.57 -2.37
N ALA A 34 12.17 -2.84 -2.49
CA ALA A 34 12.67 -3.74 -3.51
C ALA A 34 12.28 -3.29 -4.93
N LEU A 35 11.00 -2.91 -5.13
CA LEU A 35 10.52 -2.40 -6.41
C LEU A 35 11.26 -1.13 -6.84
N GLY A 36 11.50 -0.20 -5.90
CA GLY A 36 12.28 1.01 -6.17
C GLY A 36 13.72 0.71 -6.56
N GLN A 37 14.37 -0.28 -5.92
CA GLN A 37 15.74 -0.66 -6.27
C GLN A 37 15.85 -1.55 -7.52
N LEU A 38 14.76 -2.23 -7.93
CA LEU A 38 14.72 -2.99 -9.16
C LEU A 38 14.42 -2.11 -10.38
N PHE A 39 13.46 -1.20 -10.25
CA PHE A 39 12.84 -0.55 -11.40
C PHE A 39 12.91 0.98 -11.39
N ASP A 40 13.52 1.57 -10.36
CA ASP A 40 13.69 3.02 -10.20
C ASP A 40 12.37 3.78 -10.44
N ASP A 41 12.36 4.72 -11.36
CA ASP A 41 11.18 5.54 -11.72
C ASP A 41 10.05 4.72 -12.35
N HIS A 42 10.35 3.53 -12.89
CA HIS A 42 9.36 2.60 -13.44
C HIS A 42 8.73 1.66 -12.41
N ALA A 43 9.10 1.80 -11.12
CA ALA A 43 8.56 0.96 -10.05
C ALA A 43 7.03 0.98 -10.03
N PRO A 44 6.37 -0.20 -10.04
CA PRO A 44 4.92 -0.28 -10.06
C PRO A 44 4.26 0.44 -8.89
N LYS A 45 3.28 1.31 -9.19
CA LYS A 45 2.48 2.06 -8.21
C LYS A 45 1.10 2.38 -8.82
N PRO A 46 -0.03 2.03 -8.14
CA PRO A 46 -0.09 1.22 -6.92
C PRO A 46 0.29 -0.24 -7.16
N PHE A 47 0.51 -0.97 -6.07
CA PHE A 47 0.72 -2.41 -6.12
C PHE A 47 0.02 -3.12 -4.95
N SER A 48 -0.28 -4.40 -5.14
CA SER A 48 -0.74 -5.32 -4.10
C SER A 48 0.28 -6.43 -3.86
N VAL A 49 0.33 -6.94 -2.63
CA VAL A 49 1.22 -8.03 -2.21
C VAL A 49 0.37 -9.18 -1.70
N ASP A 50 0.55 -10.34 -2.31
CA ASP A 50 0.01 -11.60 -1.82
C ASP A 50 1.15 -12.40 -1.17
N GLU A 51 1.10 -12.52 0.15
CA GLU A 51 2.13 -13.21 0.94
C GLU A 51 2.00 -14.74 0.90
N THR A 52 0.83 -15.23 0.53
CA THR A 52 0.52 -16.66 0.41
C THR A 52 -0.11 -16.96 -0.95
N PRO A 53 0.62 -16.73 -2.06
CA PRO A 53 0.05 -16.95 -3.38
C PRO A 53 -0.38 -18.39 -3.53
N ALA A 54 -1.61 -18.59 -4.03
CA ALA A 54 -2.14 -19.92 -4.25
C ALA A 54 -1.22 -20.69 -5.20
N SER A 55 -0.77 -21.85 -4.77
CA SER A 55 0.03 -22.76 -5.60
C SER A 55 -0.87 -23.31 -6.70
N ASN A 56 -0.51 -23.08 -7.96
CA ASN A 56 -1.19 -23.69 -9.11
C ASN A 56 -0.81 -25.19 -9.28
N GLY A 57 -0.24 -25.79 -8.22
CA GLY A 57 0.15 -27.20 -8.23
C GLY A 57 1.44 -27.52 -9.03
N ARG A 58 1.94 -26.56 -9.82
CA ARG A 58 3.15 -26.77 -10.64
C ARG A 58 4.47 -26.65 -9.87
N HIS A 59 4.48 -25.83 -8.81
CA HIS A 59 5.70 -25.52 -8.05
C HIS A 59 5.62 -25.84 -6.55
N GLY A 60 4.48 -26.29 -6.05
CA GLY A 60 4.32 -26.80 -4.67
C GLY A 60 4.88 -25.87 -3.60
N ASN A 61 5.70 -26.39 -2.69
CA ASN A 61 6.33 -25.63 -1.59
C ASN A 61 7.31 -24.53 -2.06
N GLU A 62 7.67 -24.48 -3.34
CA GLU A 62 8.54 -23.42 -3.87
C GLU A 62 7.81 -22.05 -3.83
N ASP A 63 6.50 -22.05 -4.07
CA ASP A 63 5.69 -20.82 -4.09
C ASP A 63 5.64 -20.14 -2.71
N GLU A 64 5.71 -20.90 -1.62
CA GLU A 64 5.73 -20.37 -0.25
C GLU A 64 6.96 -19.50 0.05
N ARG A 65 8.04 -19.65 -0.73
CA ARG A 65 9.27 -18.89 -0.57
C ARG A 65 9.18 -17.47 -1.12
N PHE A 66 8.12 -17.18 -1.86
CA PHE A 66 7.94 -15.92 -2.56
C PHE A 66 6.70 -15.17 -2.06
N VAL A 67 6.70 -13.88 -2.31
CA VAL A 67 5.50 -13.05 -2.34
C VAL A 67 5.19 -12.73 -3.80
N ARG A 68 3.91 -12.74 -4.15
CA ARG A 68 3.45 -12.30 -5.46
C ARG A 68 3.07 -10.83 -5.38
N VAL A 69 3.56 -10.06 -6.33
CA VAL A 69 3.25 -8.63 -6.48
C VAL A 69 2.51 -8.42 -7.78
N LEU A 70 1.41 -7.70 -7.71
CA LEU A 70 0.69 -7.17 -8.87
C LEU A 70 0.69 -5.64 -8.77
N GLY A 71 1.02 -4.95 -9.85
CA GLY A 71 1.07 -3.49 -9.80
C GLY A 71 0.92 -2.85 -11.18
N TYR A 72 0.82 -1.53 -11.18
CA TYR A 72 0.65 -0.74 -12.39
C TYR A 72 1.89 0.10 -12.66
N THR A 73 2.34 0.11 -13.90
CA THR A 73 3.43 0.93 -14.41
C THR A 73 3.21 1.18 -15.90
N GLY A 74 3.81 2.23 -16.44
CA GLY A 74 3.81 2.51 -17.88
C GLY A 74 4.82 1.68 -18.67
N ALA A 75 5.71 0.91 -18.00
CA ALA A 75 6.70 0.05 -18.65
C ALA A 75 6.16 -1.38 -18.78
N ASP A 76 6.49 -2.05 -19.88
CA ASP A 76 6.26 -3.47 -20.07
C ASP A 76 7.30 -4.35 -19.34
N SER A 77 7.11 -5.66 -19.39
CA SER A 77 8.02 -6.60 -18.71
C SER A 77 9.46 -6.57 -19.26
N ASP A 78 9.62 -6.32 -20.54
CA ASP A 78 10.96 -6.33 -21.16
C ASP A 78 11.73 -5.08 -20.74
N ALA A 79 11.09 -3.90 -20.80
CA ALA A 79 11.67 -2.65 -20.32
C ALA A 79 12.00 -2.70 -18.82
N LEU A 80 11.13 -3.29 -18.00
CA LEU A 80 11.39 -3.48 -16.56
C LEU A 80 12.56 -4.44 -16.31
N HIS A 81 12.65 -5.52 -17.06
CA HIS A 81 13.76 -6.46 -16.94
C HIS A 81 15.09 -5.81 -17.33
N ASP A 82 15.12 -5.04 -18.43
CA ASP A 82 16.29 -4.29 -18.87
C ASP A 82 16.70 -3.24 -17.82
N THR A 83 15.74 -2.47 -17.29
CA THR A 83 15.99 -1.53 -16.20
C THR A 83 16.60 -2.23 -14.98
N ALA A 84 16.03 -3.36 -14.57
CA ALA A 84 16.54 -4.11 -13.42
C ALA A 84 17.97 -4.65 -13.66
N ARG A 85 18.26 -5.11 -14.87
CA ARG A 85 19.58 -5.62 -15.23
C ARG A 85 20.65 -4.52 -15.22
N ASP A 86 20.29 -3.32 -15.66
CA ASP A 86 21.22 -2.21 -15.83
C ASP A 86 21.39 -1.39 -14.54
N TYR A 87 20.33 -1.31 -13.72
CA TYR A 87 20.28 -0.43 -12.54
C TYR A 87 20.47 -1.18 -11.22
N ALA A 88 19.85 -2.36 -11.05
CA ALA A 88 19.84 -3.04 -9.77
C ALA A 88 21.20 -3.67 -9.44
N SER A 89 21.57 -3.65 -8.15
CA SER A 89 22.71 -4.44 -7.70
C SER A 89 22.48 -5.93 -7.94
N PRO A 90 23.53 -6.76 -8.08
CA PRO A 90 23.37 -8.20 -8.28
C PRO A 90 22.55 -8.90 -7.19
N THR A 91 22.61 -8.40 -5.95
CA THR A 91 21.84 -8.92 -4.82
C THR A 91 20.37 -8.61 -4.99
N VAL A 92 20.03 -7.39 -5.38
CA VAL A 92 18.66 -6.92 -5.61
C VAL A 92 18.06 -7.58 -6.85
N TYR A 93 18.81 -7.68 -7.96
CA TYR A 93 18.35 -8.35 -9.17
C TYR A 93 17.91 -9.80 -8.91
N LYS A 94 18.62 -10.53 -8.04
CA LYS A 94 18.30 -11.93 -7.66
C LYS A 94 17.05 -12.05 -6.76
N LEU A 95 16.49 -10.94 -6.26
CA LEU A 95 15.26 -10.96 -5.49
C LEU A 95 14.06 -11.39 -6.34
N CYS A 96 14.04 -10.99 -7.61
CA CYS A 96 12.96 -11.26 -8.53
C CYS A 96 13.17 -12.61 -9.23
N ASP A 97 12.11 -13.38 -9.31
CA ASP A 97 12.07 -14.59 -10.13
C ASP A 97 11.65 -14.22 -11.55
N TRP A 98 12.64 -14.14 -12.44
CA TRP A 98 12.48 -13.69 -13.83
C TRP A 98 11.89 -14.73 -14.78
N ARG A 99 11.46 -15.89 -14.28
CA ARG A 99 10.79 -16.90 -15.12
C ARG A 99 9.48 -16.36 -15.68
N GLY A 100 9.16 -16.67 -16.94
CA GLY A 100 8.03 -16.08 -17.64
C GLY A 100 6.65 -16.38 -17.04
N ASP A 101 6.51 -17.42 -16.23
CA ASP A 101 5.30 -17.69 -15.46
C ASP A 101 5.20 -16.87 -14.16
N ARG A 102 6.33 -16.29 -13.70
CA ARG A 102 6.43 -15.49 -12.47
C ARG A 102 6.71 -14.02 -12.68
N PHE A 103 7.26 -13.66 -13.83
CA PHE A 103 7.48 -12.27 -14.23
C PHE A 103 6.83 -12.02 -15.58
N GLY A 104 6.06 -10.95 -15.69
CA GLY A 104 5.42 -10.58 -16.95
C GLY A 104 4.49 -9.39 -16.81
N SER A 105 4.12 -8.83 -17.94
CA SER A 105 3.18 -7.72 -18.02
C SER A 105 1.99 -8.03 -18.91
N THR A 106 0.89 -7.34 -18.66
CA THR A 106 -0.30 -7.33 -19.51
C THR A 106 -0.68 -5.89 -19.73
N GLU A 107 -0.89 -5.52 -20.98
CA GLU A 107 -1.40 -4.21 -21.34
C GLU A 107 -2.82 -4.04 -20.78
N MET A 108 -3.07 -2.90 -20.16
CA MET A 108 -4.39 -2.54 -19.67
C MET A 108 -5.05 -1.62 -20.70
N PRO A 109 -6.39 -1.73 -20.90
CA PRO A 109 -7.08 -0.82 -21.79
C PRO A 109 -6.90 0.63 -21.33
N ASP A 110 -6.63 1.54 -22.26
CA ASP A 110 -6.54 2.98 -21.98
C ASP A 110 -7.88 3.58 -21.55
N GLN A 111 -8.97 2.97 -22.02
CA GLN A 111 -10.34 3.37 -21.68
C GLN A 111 -11.18 2.13 -21.38
N LEU A 112 -11.94 2.22 -20.31
CA LEU A 112 -12.96 1.22 -19.97
C LEU A 112 -14.32 1.72 -20.50
N PRO A 113 -15.22 0.81 -20.95
CA PRO A 113 -16.59 1.19 -21.31
C PRO A 113 -17.29 1.94 -20.16
N GLU A 114 -18.05 3.00 -20.46
CA GLU A 114 -18.72 3.85 -19.45
C GLU A 114 -19.67 3.09 -18.51
N GLU A 115 -20.28 1.98 -19.01
CA GLU A 115 -21.20 1.17 -18.22
C GLU A 115 -20.54 -0.07 -17.59
N LEU A 116 -19.23 -0.18 -17.65
CA LEU A 116 -18.52 -1.35 -17.13
C LEU A 116 -18.58 -1.36 -15.60
N ARG A 117 -19.22 -2.38 -15.04
CA ARG A 117 -19.20 -2.65 -13.60
C ARG A 117 -18.03 -3.55 -13.26
N LEU A 118 -17.21 -3.10 -12.34
CA LEU A 118 -16.03 -3.83 -11.86
C LEU A 118 -16.19 -4.08 -10.37
N ARG A 119 -15.74 -5.24 -9.93
CA ARG A 119 -15.52 -5.51 -8.51
C ARG A 119 -14.10 -5.12 -8.14
N PHE A 120 -13.91 -4.62 -6.95
CA PHE A 120 -12.59 -4.32 -6.43
C PHE A 120 -12.37 -4.94 -5.04
N GLU A 121 -11.12 -5.20 -4.74
CA GLU A 121 -10.61 -5.43 -3.40
C GLU A 121 -9.47 -4.45 -3.19
N LEU A 122 -9.56 -3.62 -2.16
CA LEU A 122 -8.59 -2.59 -1.86
C LEU A 122 -8.11 -2.73 -0.42
N ARG A 123 -6.80 -2.92 -0.26
CA ARG A 123 -6.15 -2.72 1.03
C ARG A 123 -5.69 -1.28 1.15
N ALA A 124 -6.19 -0.55 2.14
CA ALA A 124 -5.97 0.87 2.29
C ALA A 124 -5.63 1.27 3.73
N CYS A 125 -5.02 2.43 3.85
CA CYS A 125 -4.82 3.13 5.10
C CYS A 125 -5.69 4.40 5.08
N PRO A 126 -6.95 4.35 5.57
CA PRO A 126 -7.88 5.47 5.51
C PRO A 126 -7.46 6.57 6.48
N VAL A 127 -6.70 7.52 5.97
CA VAL A 127 -6.23 8.68 6.72
C VAL A 127 -6.69 9.97 6.06
N VAL A 128 -6.87 10.99 6.88
CA VAL A 128 -7.10 12.37 6.46
C VAL A 128 -5.91 13.24 6.91
N ARG A 129 -5.46 14.11 6.03
CA ARG A 129 -4.41 15.08 6.34
C ARG A 129 -5.05 16.38 6.78
N LYS A 130 -4.77 16.81 8.00
CA LYS A 130 -5.30 18.07 8.54
C LYS A 130 -4.62 19.25 7.86
N SER A 131 -5.40 20.20 7.35
CA SER A 131 -4.90 21.43 6.71
C SER A 131 -4.41 22.45 7.74
N SER A 132 -4.95 22.41 8.98
CA SER A 132 -4.63 23.33 10.07
C SER A 132 -4.47 22.59 11.38
N ALA A 133 -3.78 23.21 12.34
CA ALA A 133 -3.77 22.75 13.72
C ALA A 133 -5.18 22.90 14.32
N GLY A 134 -5.48 22.08 15.30
CA GLY A 134 -6.77 22.12 15.98
C GLY A 134 -6.79 21.23 17.20
N GLU A 135 -7.91 21.24 17.88
CA GLU A 135 -8.19 20.45 19.08
C GLU A 135 -9.60 19.86 19.02
N GLY A 136 -9.81 18.80 19.79
CA GLY A 136 -11.07 18.11 19.92
C GLY A 136 -11.04 17.22 21.16
N GLU A 137 -12.06 16.42 21.35
CA GLU A 137 -12.13 15.48 22.46
C GLU A 137 -12.36 14.05 21.93
N ASN A 138 -11.75 13.07 22.59
CA ASN A 138 -12.14 11.69 22.31
C ASN A 138 -13.44 11.32 23.04
N ARG A 139 -14.01 10.15 22.73
CA ARG A 139 -15.26 9.66 23.36
C ARG A 139 -15.22 9.58 24.90
N ALA A 140 -14.03 9.53 25.49
CA ALA A 140 -13.84 9.55 26.94
C ALA A 140 -13.70 10.98 27.51
N GLY A 141 -13.93 12.03 26.72
CA GLY A 141 -13.81 13.42 27.12
C GLY A 141 -12.37 13.89 27.35
N LYS A 142 -11.37 13.15 26.83
CA LYS A 142 -9.97 13.57 26.92
C LYS A 142 -9.61 14.49 25.77
N PRO A 143 -8.99 15.65 26.02
CA PRO A 143 -8.57 16.56 24.97
C PRO A 143 -7.56 15.90 24.04
N ARG A 144 -7.67 16.21 22.77
CA ARG A 144 -6.79 15.78 21.69
C ARG A 144 -6.41 16.98 20.84
N THR A 145 -5.16 17.07 20.46
CA THR A 145 -4.65 18.12 19.59
C THR A 145 -4.00 17.50 18.36
N TRP A 146 -4.00 18.23 17.25
CA TRP A 146 -3.31 17.87 16.03
C TRP A 146 -2.64 19.08 15.40
N HIS A 147 -1.63 18.82 14.57
CA HIS A 147 -0.89 19.84 13.85
C HIS A 147 -1.29 19.90 12.37
N ALA A 148 -1.06 21.04 11.74
CA ALA A 148 -1.17 21.15 10.29
C ALA A 148 -0.25 20.11 9.61
N GLY A 149 -0.76 19.45 8.57
CA GLY A 149 -0.06 18.38 7.86
C GLY A 149 -0.09 17.01 8.55
N GLN A 150 -0.60 16.90 9.76
CA GLN A 150 -0.72 15.62 10.46
C GLN A 150 -1.74 14.72 9.79
N GLU A 151 -1.36 13.46 9.60
CA GLU A 151 -2.26 12.41 9.14
C GLU A 151 -2.93 11.74 10.34
N LEU A 152 -4.25 11.75 10.35
CA LEU A 152 -5.09 11.07 11.34
C LEU A 152 -5.89 9.95 10.67
N ASP A 153 -6.14 8.86 11.38
CA ASP A 153 -7.16 7.89 11.01
C ASP A 153 -8.47 8.62 10.72
N ALA A 154 -9.10 8.35 9.57
CA ALA A 154 -10.34 9.01 9.17
C ALA A 154 -11.44 8.85 10.23
N PHE A 155 -11.54 7.67 10.85
CA PHE A 155 -12.47 7.44 11.96
C PHE A 155 -12.14 8.29 13.19
N LEU A 156 -10.88 8.40 13.58
CA LEU A 156 -10.49 9.23 14.72
C LEU A 156 -10.71 10.71 14.43
N ALA A 157 -10.45 11.15 13.21
CA ALA A 157 -10.67 12.53 12.79
C ALA A 157 -12.14 12.93 12.89
N GLU A 158 -13.06 12.02 12.53
CA GLU A 158 -14.51 12.19 12.68
C GLU A 158 -14.91 12.14 14.15
N ALA A 159 -14.48 11.12 14.88
CA ALA A 159 -14.83 10.90 16.29
C ALA A 159 -14.37 12.02 17.24
N TRP A 160 -13.38 12.81 16.86
CA TRP A 160 -12.91 13.94 17.67
C TRP A 160 -13.63 15.26 17.36
N THR A 161 -14.39 15.28 16.28
CA THR A 161 -15.11 16.47 15.81
C THR A 161 -16.63 16.30 15.87
N SER A 162 -17.13 15.06 15.95
CA SER A 162 -18.56 14.77 16.07
C SER A 162 -19.09 15.00 17.48
N GLU A 163 -20.36 15.36 17.60
CA GLU A 163 -21.04 15.45 18.87
C GLU A 163 -21.11 14.06 19.56
N ARG A 164 -21.12 14.03 20.90
CA ARG A 164 -20.97 12.78 21.68
C ARG A 164 -22.09 11.75 21.48
N ASP A 165 -23.25 12.21 21.03
CA ASP A 165 -24.43 11.37 20.85
C ASP A 165 -24.53 10.69 19.48
N ASP A 166 -23.61 11.01 18.55
CA ASP A 166 -23.57 10.37 17.24
C ASP A 166 -23.06 8.94 17.37
N GLU A 167 -23.87 7.99 16.94
CA GLU A 167 -23.49 6.58 16.81
C GLU A 167 -22.56 6.40 15.63
N LEU A 168 -21.28 6.74 15.84
CA LEU A 168 -20.27 6.71 14.81
C LEU A 168 -19.79 5.29 14.58
N ASP A 169 -20.11 4.74 13.40
CA ASP A 169 -19.64 3.44 12.96
C ASP A 169 -18.40 3.56 12.08
N ARG A 170 -17.41 2.71 12.37
CA ARG A 170 -16.12 2.73 11.69
C ARG A 170 -16.22 2.37 10.21
N GLU A 171 -17.04 1.38 9.89
CA GLU A 171 -17.25 0.93 8.53
C GLU A 171 -17.87 2.05 7.68
N THR A 172 -18.90 2.70 8.20
CA THR A 172 -19.56 3.84 7.56
C THR A 172 -18.56 4.98 7.26
N VAL A 173 -17.69 5.33 8.21
CA VAL A 173 -16.68 6.37 8.00
C VAL A 173 -15.69 5.98 6.92
N TYR A 174 -15.24 4.71 6.88
CA TYR A 174 -14.28 4.27 5.86
C TYR A 174 -14.91 4.12 4.48
N ARG A 175 -16.18 3.71 4.39
CA ARG A 175 -16.94 3.73 3.13
C ARG A 175 -17.02 5.15 2.57
N GLN A 176 -17.40 6.13 3.38
CA GLN A 176 -17.46 7.55 2.99
C GLN A 176 -16.07 8.10 2.64
N TRP A 177 -15.02 7.68 3.36
CA TRP A 177 -13.65 8.07 3.02
C TRP A 177 -13.28 7.54 1.61
N LEU A 178 -13.58 6.29 1.30
CA LEU A 178 -13.29 5.70 -0.01
C LEU A 178 -14.10 6.38 -1.12
N THR A 179 -15.40 6.58 -0.93
CA THR A 179 -16.26 7.29 -1.90
C THR A 179 -15.68 8.67 -2.23
N ARG A 180 -15.28 9.44 -1.22
CA ARG A 180 -14.60 10.74 -1.44
C ARG A 180 -13.31 10.63 -2.25
N GLN A 181 -12.54 9.51 -2.12
CA GLN A 181 -11.34 9.31 -2.94
C GLN A 181 -11.69 9.09 -4.42
N PHE A 182 -12.78 8.36 -4.71
CA PHE A 182 -13.28 8.20 -6.08
C PHE A 182 -13.76 9.53 -6.65
N ASP A 183 -14.60 10.26 -5.93
CA ASP A 183 -15.14 11.56 -6.36
C ASP A 183 -14.05 12.59 -6.68
N GLN A 184 -13.01 12.65 -5.85
CA GLN A 184 -11.90 13.59 -6.03
C GLN A 184 -11.00 13.27 -7.21
N ARG A 185 -10.89 12.00 -7.60
CA ARG A 185 -9.98 11.56 -8.66
C ARG A 185 -10.68 11.40 -10.01
N GLY A 186 -11.99 11.26 -9.99
CA GLY A 186 -12.80 11.01 -11.19
C GLY A 186 -12.55 9.62 -11.81
N GLY A 187 -13.21 9.35 -12.91
CA GLY A 187 -13.02 8.15 -13.73
C GLY A 187 -13.80 6.91 -13.30
N ALA A 188 -14.28 6.83 -12.05
CA ALA A 188 -15.19 5.80 -11.59
C ALA A 188 -16.06 6.35 -10.47
N THR A 189 -17.25 5.77 -10.31
CA THR A 189 -18.17 6.05 -9.21
C THR A 189 -18.38 4.78 -8.38
N VAL A 190 -18.57 4.95 -7.08
CA VAL A 190 -18.89 3.87 -6.17
C VAL A 190 -19.94 4.37 -5.18
N GLU A 191 -21.01 3.60 -4.99
CA GLU A 191 -21.99 3.91 -3.97
C GLU A 191 -21.51 3.40 -2.60
N PRO A 192 -21.65 4.18 -1.52
CA PRO A 192 -21.19 3.75 -0.19
C PRO A 192 -21.80 2.42 0.25
N ASP A 193 -23.03 2.14 -0.13
CA ASP A 193 -23.76 0.92 0.24
C ASP A 193 -23.25 -0.33 -0.48
N ASP A 194 -22.56 -0.16 -1.60
CA ASP A 194 -21.92 -1.24 -2.35
C ASP A 194 -20.53 -1.61 -1.76
N ILE A 195 -20.03 -0.83 -0.80
CA ILE A 195 -18.72 -1.07 -0.17
C ILE A 195 -18.90 -1.88 1.11
N SER A 196 -18.09 -2.91 1.30
CA SER A 196 -18.02 -3.70 2.53
C SER A 196 -16.62 -3.63 3.14
N MET A 197 -16.54 -3.57 4.46
CA MET A 197 -15.28 -3.66 5.18
C MET A 197 -15.03 -5.11 5.61
N GLU A 198 -14.15 -5.81 4.89
CA GLU A 198 -13.84 -7.21 5.15
C GLU A 198 -12.88 -7.40 6.34
N ARG A 199 -11.99 -6.44 6.52
CA ARG A 199 -10.96 -6.51 7.55
C ARG A 199 -10.60 -5.14 8.06
N PHE A 200 -10.35 -5.07 9.38
CA PHE A 200 -9.76 -3.91 10.04
C PHE A 200 -8.70 -4.38 11.04
N SER A 201 -7.55 -3.73 11.02
CA SER A 201 -6.51 -3.86 12.05
C SER A 201 -5.78 -2.53 12.24
N ILE A 202 -5.08 -2.40 13.38
CA ILE A 202 -4.12 -1.31 13.60
C ILE A 202 -2.73 -1.88 13.43
N GLU A 203 -2.12 -1.53 12.31
CA GLU A 203 -0.79 -2.02 11.97
C GLU A 203 0.31 -1.03 12.37
N ARG A 204 1.48 -1.59 12.69
CA ARG A 204 2.70 -0.81 12.88
C ARG A 204 3.44 -0.73 11.57
N MET A 205 3.43 0.45 10.98
CA MET A 205 4.10 0.71 9.71
C MET A 205 5.42 1.44 9.95
N THR A 206 6.46 0.93 9.33
CA THR A 206 7.79 1.56 9.32
C THR A 206 7.84 2.59 8.21
N ARG A 207 8.31 3.80 8.52
CA ARG A 207 8.50 4.87 7.53
C ARG A 207 9.83 5.57 7.77
N ARG A 208 10.47 6.01 6.71
CA ARG A 208 11.57 6.98 6.78
C ARG A 208 11.01 8.39 6.76
N SER A 209 11.60 9.28 7.52
CA SER A 209 11.26 10.71 7.48
C SER A 209 11.48 11.27 6.09
N HIS A 210 10.55 12.10 5.58
CA HIS A 210 10.82 12.94 4.42
C HIS A 210 11.63 14.15 4.91
N GLY A 211 12.87 14.29 4.45
CA GLY A 211 13.69 15.48 4.67
C GLY A 211 14.02 16.10 3.32
N ASP A 212 14.08 17.42 3.25
CA ASP A 212 14.37 18.18 2.02
C ASP A 212 15.83 18.04 1.53
N ASN A 213 16.72 17.50 2.36
CA ASN A 213 18.14 17.39 2.04
C ASN A 213 18.54 15.93 1.91
N GLY A 214 18.93 15.51 0.75
CA GLY A 214 19.30 14.16 0.30
C GLY A 214 20.23 13.29 1.17
N GLU A 215 20.17 13.39 2.49
CA GLU A 215 20.97 12.61 3.43
C GLU A 215 20.52 11.16 3.49
N ALA A 216 21.47 10.27 3.31
CA ALA A 216 21.28 8.81 3.33
C ALA A 216 20.87 8.26 4.70
N ASP A 217 21.02 9.04 5.78
CA ASP A 217 20.79 8.60 7.17
C ASP A 217 19.50 9.19 7.76
N ARG A 218 18.38 8.95 7.07
CA ARG A 218 17.06 9.40 7.54
C ARG A 218 16.56 8.50 8.68
N PRO A 219 16.13 9.06 9.82
CA PRO A 219 15.64 8.26 10.92
C PRO A 219 14.41 7.45 10.50
N VAL A 220 14.44 6.17 10.85
CA VAL A 220 13.33 5.25 10.67
C VAL A 220 12.44 5.34 11.91
N HIS A 221 11.16 5.62 11.71
CA HIS A 221 10.20 5.64 12.80
C HIS A 221 9.02 4.71 12.52
N THR A 222 8.39 4.24 13.57
CA THR A 222 7.21 3.38 13.49
C THR A 222 5.98 4.18 13.84
N VAL A 223 4.99 4.15 12.98
CA VAL A 223 3.67 4.74 13.19
C VAL A 223 2.61 3.65 13.27
N LYS A 224 1.59 3.85 14.09
CA LYS A 224 0.39 3.00 14.10
C LYS A 224 -0.63 3.62 13.17
N LYS A 225 -1.10 2.84 12.22
CA LYS A 225 -2.11 3.28 11.26
C LYS A 225 -3.20 2.22 11.05
N PRO A 226 -4.41 2.65 10.67
CA PRO A 226 -5.44 1.71 10.26
C PRO A 226 -4.99 0.98 8.97
N ASP A 227 -5.23 -0.31 8.94
CA ASP A 227 -5.09 -1.19 7.79
C ASP A 227 -6.44 -1.84 7.54
N VAL A 228 -7.03 -1.53 6.40
CA VAL A 228 -8.41 -1.88 6.08
C VAL A 228 -8.46 -2.57 4.73
N THR A 229 -9.22 -3.66 4.64
CA THR A 229 -9.59 -4.25 3.36
C THR A 229 -11.05 -3.90 3.08
N LEU A 230 -11.28 -3.22 1.96
CA LEU A 230 -12.58 -2.82 1.45
C LEU A 230 -12.83 -3.53 0.12
N THR A 231 -14.05 -4.01 -0.08
CA THR A 231 -14.54 -4.64 -1.32
C THR A 231 -15.78 -3.92 -1.82
N GLY A 232 -16.03 -4.01 -3.14
CA GLY A 232 -17.22 -3.43 -3.76
C GLY A 232 -17.42 -3.89 -5.20
#